data_53f6f5b30be93440a2446f2f412e5d40
#
_entry.id   53f6f5b30be93440a2446f2f412e5d40
#
_cell.length_a   1.000
_cell.length_b   1.000
_cell.length_c   1.000
_cell.angle_alpha   90.00
_cell.angle_beta   90.00
_cell.angle_gamma   90.00
#
_symmetry.space_group_name_H-M   'P 1'
#
loop_
_entity.id
_entity.type
_entity.pdbx_description
1 polymer ?
#
loop_
_entity_poly.entity_id
_entity_poly.type
_entity_poly.pdbx_seq_one_letter_code
_entity_poly.pdbx_strand_id
1 'polypeptide(L)'
;MRITKSQQAKNQRVIIQAAVDLMTQHGFEATTMKQIARAANVGDATIYKYFPNKEKLVLAYFEQSIADALLQFEKTKGQASFTLQERMQLLVDSLLEILLADREFVAVARKLVERAPMLLLGDELPGKPMLKEAFLQMLSQAELAGEITACGFKPSMAGLMADYVYGVMAYWLSDDSEAFGDTTQLVDLSLGVLVLTLRSGLVDKLLELGGFVLRSQLARLMHNGTGLMDLLQMARRGLEAAQR
;
A
#
# COMPACT_ATOMS: atom_id res chain seq x y z
N MET A 1 -13.00 31.75 14.46
CA MET A 1 -13.45 30.53 15.17
C MET A 1 -12.52 29.37 14.78
N ARG A 2 -11.84 28.74 15.73
CA ARG A 2 -10.88 27.66 15.44
C ARG A 2 -11.69 26.36 15.28
N ILE A 3 -11.73 25.80 14.07
CA ILE A 3 -12.42 24.54 13.77
C ILE A 3 -11.73 23.42 14.56
N THR A 4 -12.52 22.59 15.27
CA THR A 4 -11.99 21.45 16.03
C THR A 4 -11.47 20.36 15.08
N LYS A 5 -10.52 19.52 15.53
CA LYS A 5 -10.01 18.37 14.74
C LYS A 5 -11.14 17.45 14.27
N SER A 6 -12.13 17.20 15.12
CA SER A 6 -13.31 16.39 14.77
C SER A 6 -14.14 17.03 13.65
N GLN A 7 -14.39 18.33 13.71
CA GLN A 7 -15.12 19.03 12.66
C GLN A 7 -14.32 19.06 11.34
N GLN A 8 -13.00 19.18 11.43
CA GLN A 8 -12.13 19.12 10.27
C GLN A 8 -12.22 17.75 9.56
N ALA A 9 -12.11 16.65 10.31
CA ALA A 9 -12.25 15.30 9.78
C ALA A 9 -13.64 15.07 9.16
N LYS A 10 -14.71 15.57 9.80
CA LYS A 10 -16.08 15.49 9.24
C LYS A 10 -16.17 16.22 7.90
N ASN A 11 -15.64 17.44 7.82
CA ASN A 11 -15.64 18.21 6.58
C ASN A 11 -14.85 17.51 5.46
N GLN A 12 -13.69 16.92 5.78
CA GLN A 12 -12.92 16.15 4.82
C GLN A 12 -13.73 14.98 4.25
N ARG A 13 -14.41 14.20 5.09
CA ARG A 13 -15.26 13.09 4.65
C ARG A 13 -16.38 13.55 3.72
N VAL A 14 -17.06 14.66 4.04
CA VAL A 14 -18.14 15.21 3.20
C VAL A 14 -17.60 15.67 1.83
N ILE A 15 -16.42 16.29 1.79
CA ILE A 15 -15.79 16.72 0.54
C ILE A 15 -15.37 15.51 -0.30
N ILE A 16 -14.78 14.48 0.32
CA ILE A 16 -14.39 13.25 -0.35
C ILE A 16 -15.61 12.56 -0.96
N GLN A 17 -16.71 12.38 -0.21
CA GLN A 17 -17.92 11.75 -0.71
C GLN A 17 -18.53 12.53 -1.89
N ALA A 18 -18.62 13.84 -1.80
CA ALA A 18 -19.11 14.68 -2.91
C ALA A 18 -18.24 14.53 -4.17
N ALA A 19 -16.93 14.32 -4.01
CA ALA A 19 -16.03 14.07 -5.13
C ALA A 19 -16.22 12.68 -5.72
N VAL A 20 -16.40 11.66 -4.90
CA VAL A 20 -16.71 10.28 -5.32
C VAL A 20 -17.96 10.29 -6.19
N ASP A 21 -19.05 10.88 -5.70
CA ASP A 21 -20.33 10.93 -6.40
C ASP A 21 -20.23 11.65 -7.76
N LEU A 22 -19.59 12.80 -7.78
CA LEU A 22 -19.43 13.59 -9.02
C LEU A 22 -18.48 12.95 -10.02
N MET A 23 -17.39 12.37 -9.56
CA MET A 23 -16.40 11.71 -10.45
C MET A 23 -16.93 10.38 -10.99
N THR A 24 -17.77 9.68 -10.24
CA THR A 24 -18.48 8.48 -10.73
C THR A 24 -19.45 8.88 -11.84
N GLN A 25 -20.23 9.95 -11.65
CA GLN A 25 -21.26 10.39 -12.60
C GLN A 25 -20.68 11.03 -13.88
N HIS A 26 -19.64 11.84 -13.74
CA HIS A 26 -19.15 12.71 -14.83
C HIS A 26 -17.72 12.36 -15.28
N GLY A 27 -17.03 11.50 -14.55
CA GLY A 27 -15.61 11.21 -14.74
C GLY A 27 -14.70 12.25 -14.09
N PHE A 28 -13.42 11.87 -13.94
CA PHE A 28 -12.41 12.69 -13.28
C PHE A 28 -12.18 14.03 -14.00
N GLU A 29 -12.05 14.01 -15.33
CA GLU A 29 -11.71 15.22 -16.11
C GLU A 29 -12.82 16.27 -16.10
N ALA A 30 -14.07 15.85 -16.24
CA ALA A 30 -15.21 16.75 -16.28
C ALA A 30 -15.61 17.31 -14.89
N THR A 31 -15.13 16.71 -13.81
CA THR A 31 -15.41 17.17 -12.45
C THR A 31 -14.43 18.27 -12.04
N THR A 32 -14.95 19.37 -11.49
CA THR A 32 -14.14 20.51 -11.03
C THR A 32 -14.20 20.67 -9.51
N MET A 33 -13.13 21.23 -8.92
CA MET A 33 -13.09 21.55 -7.48
C MET A 33 -14.27 22.44 -7.03
N LYS A 34 -14.73 23.33 -7.89
CA LYS A 34 -15.87 24.22 -7.61
C LYS A 34 -17.20 23.45 -7.54
N GLN A 35 -17.42 22.46 -8.42
CA GLN A 35 -18.58 21.58 -8.34
C GLN A 35 -18.56 20.75 -7.05
N ILE A 36 -17.40 20.19 -6.70
CA ILE A 36 -17.23 19.42 -5.45
C ILE A 36 -17.52 20.32 -4.23
N ALA A 37 -16.98 21.55 -4.19
CA ALA A 37 -17.23 22.49 -3.10
C ALA A 37 -18.72 22.78 -2.91
N ARG A 38 -19.46 23.00 -4.00
CA ARG A 38 -20.90 23.21 -3.98
C ARG A 38 -21.65 21.98 -3.48
N ALA A 39 -21.34 20.78 -3.98
CA ALA A 39 -21.96 19.53 -3.57
C ALA A 39 -21.71 19.23 -2.08
N ALA A 40 -20.49 19.51 -1.60
CA ALA A 40 -20.12 19.36 -0.20
C ALA A 40 -20.64 20.51 0.72
N ASN A 41 -21.30 21.51 0.15
CA ASN A 41 -21.75 22.70 0.88
C ASN A 41 -20.61 23.41 1.64
N VAL A 42 -19.45 23.55 0.99
CA VAL A 42 -18.31 24.31 1.51
C VAL A 42 -17.96 25.47 0.57
N GLY A 43 -17.38 26.54 1.10
CA GLY A 43 -16.94 27.66 0.28
C GLY A 43 -15.82 27.31 -0.68
N ASP A 44 -15.83 27.92 -1.89
CA ASP A 44 -14.82 27.68 -2.93
C ASP A 44 -13.36 27.85 -2.43
N ALA A 45 -13.10 28.84 -1.57
CA ALA A 45 -11.79 29.03 -0.96
C ALA A 45 -11.49 27.99 0.15
N THR A 46 -12.52 27.40 0.73
CA THR A 46 -12.39 26.45 1.84
C THR A 46 -11.94 25.09 1.35
N ILE A 47 -12.44 24.62 0.21
CA ILE A 47 -12.05 23.31 -0.33
C ILE A 47 -10.55 23.22 -0.60
N TYR A 48 -9.92 24.30 -1.10
CA TYR A 48 -8.48 24.35 -1.36
C TYR A 48 -7.61 24.34 -0.09
N LYS A 49 -8.18 24.64 1.08
CA LYS A 49 -7.49 24.46 2.38
C LYS A 49 -7.43 23.00 2.79
N TYR A 50 -8.38 22.18 2.35
CA TYR A 50 -8.42 20.74 2.61
C TYR A 50 -7.66 19.97 1.54
N PHE A 51 -7.92 20.28 0.27
CA PHE A 51 -7.37 19.55 -0.88
C PHE A 51 -6.92 20.54 -1.96
N PRO A 52 -5.62 20.62 -2.26
CA PRO A 52 -5.12 21.60 -3.23
C PRO A 52 -5.55 21.28 -4.67
N ASN A 53 -5.86 20.03 -4.99
CA ASN A 53 -6.29 19.56 -6.32
C ASN A 53 -7.12 18.28 -6.21
N LYS A 54 -7.66 17.83 -7.35
CA LYS A 54 -8.49 16.61 -7.45
C LYS A 54 -7.68 15.34 -7.16
N GLU A 55 -6.43 15.29 -7.58
CA GLU A 55 -5.53 14.15 -7.36
C GLU A 55 -5.32 13.89 -5.87
N LYS A 56 -5.05 14.93 -5.08
CA LYS A 56 -4.91 14.82 -3.62
C LYS A 56 -6.21 14.39 -2.94
N LEU A 57 -7.35 14.72 -3.52
CA LEU A 57 -8.65 14.30 -3.02
C LEU A 57 -8.88 12.80 -3.28
N VAL A 58 -8.52 12.31 -4.49
CA VAL A 58 -8.55 10.88 -4.81
C VAL A 58 -7.61 10.08 -3.89
N LEU A 59 -6.39 10.56 -3.66
CA LEU A 59 -5.45 9.90 -2.74
C LEU A 59 -6.00 9.85 -1.30
N ALA A 60 -6.64 10.93 -0.86
CA ALA A 60 -7.26 10.99 0.47
C ALA A 60 -8.45 10.03 0.63
N TYR A 61 -9.19 9.73 -0.44
CA TYR A 61 -10.22 8.69 -0.43
C TYR A 61 -9.62 7.33 -0.09
N PHE A 62 -8.55 6.92 -0.77
CA PHE A 62 -7.90 5.63 -0.49
C PHE A 62 -7.29 5.58 0.92
N GLU A 63 -6.67 6.67 1.36
CA GLU A 63 -6.14 6.76 2.73
C GLU A 63 -7.24 6.59 3.78
N GLN A 64 -8.41 7.23 3.54
CA GLN A 64 -9.58 7.08 4.42
C GLN A 64 -10.15 5.67 4.37
N SER A 65 -10.29 5.06 3.18
CA SER A 65 -10.79 3.69 3.02
C SER A 65 -9.92 2.68 3.76
N ILE A 66 -8.59 2.81 3.68
CA ILE A 66 -7.64 1.99 4.43
C ILE A 66 -7.78 2.21 5.94
N ALA A 67 -7.90 3.46 6.40
CA ALA A 67 -8.11 3.76 7.81
C ALA A 67 -9.43 3.15 8.33
N ASP A 68 -10.50 3.25 7.55
CA ASP A 68 -11.81 2.70 7.90
C ASP A 68 -11.77 1.15 7.90
N ALA A 69 -11.02 0.51 6.97
CA ALA A 69 -10.80 -0.95 6.96
C ALA A 69 -10.02 -1.43 8.19
N LEU A 70 -8.99 -0.70 8.59
CA LEU A 70 -8.23 -1.00 9.81
C LEU A 70 -9.11 -0.88 11.06
N LEU A 71 -9.97 0.14 11.12
CA LEU A 71 -10.93 0.29 12.22
C LEU A 71 -11.98 -0.83 12.24
N GLN A 72 -12.44 -1.30 11.08
CA GLN A 72 -13.35 -2.45 10.97
C GLN A 72 -12.66 -3.73 11.43
N PHE A 73 -11.43 -3.95 10.94
CA PHE A 73 -10.57 -5.04 11.37
C PHE A 73 -10.40 -5.06 12.90
N GLU A 74 -10.02 -3.94 13.53
CA GLU A 74 -9.83 -3.84 14.99
C GLU A 74 -11.09 -4.12 15.81
N LYS A 75 -12.27 -3.80 15.28
CA LYS A 75 -13.56 -4.03 15.93
C LYS A 75 -14.06 -5.46 15.81
N THR A 76 -13.47 -6.27 14.96
CA THR A 76 -13.89 -7.67 14.75
C THR A 76 -13.62 -8.48 16.00
N LYS A 77 -14.67 -9.08 16.55
CA LYS A 77 -14.59 -9.91 17.77
C LYS A 77 -13.87 -11.23 17.46
N GLY A 78 -13.06 -11.69 18.40
CA GLY A 78 -12.40 -12.99 18.28
C GLY A 78 -11.08 -12.97 17.53
N GLN A 79 -10.61 -11.84 17.07
CA GLN A 79 -9.34 -11.68 16.34
C GLN A 79 -8.12 -12.35 17.00
N ALA A 80 -8.09 -12.38 18.34
CA ALA A 80 -6.99 -12.98 19.10
C ALA A 80 -6.86 -14.50 18.88
N SER A 81 -7.93 -15.17 18.40
CA SER A 81 -7.92 -16.60 18.07
C SER A 81 -7.61 -16.88 16.59
N PHE A 82 -7.54 -15.85 15.76
CA PHE A 82 -7.28 -15.99 14.32
C PHE A 82 -5.78 -16.25 14.06
N THR A 83 -5.53 -17.13 13.12
CA THR A 83 -4.18 -17.35 12.56
C THR A 83 -3.69 -16.11 11.85
N LEU A 84 -2.39 -16.04 11.57
CA LEU A 84 -1.81 -14.95 10.79
C LEU A 84 -2.50 -14.80 9.42
N GLN A 85 -2.75 -15.92 8.72
CA GLN A 85 -3.45 -15.91 7.43
C GLN A 85 -4.85 -15.32 7.55
N GLU A 86 -5.65 -15.77 8.52
CA GLU A 86 -7.01 -15.27 8.74
C GLU A 86 -7.05 -13.78 9.08
N ARG A 87 -6.09 -13.29 9.86
CA ARG A 87 -6.00 -11.85 10.18
C ARG A 87 -5.67 -11.01 8.94
N MET A 88 -4.73 -11.48 8.11
CA MET A 88 -4.39 -10.83 6.85
C MET A 88 -5.56 -10.82 5.88
N GLN A 89 -6.21 -11.97 5.72
CA GLN A 89 -7.40 -12.14 4.89
C GLN A 89 -8.49 -11.17 5.34
N LEU A 90 -8.83 -11.15 6.62
CA LEU A 90 -9.84 -10.26 7.19
C LEU A 90 -9.57 -8.78 6.89
N LEU A 91 -8.31 -8.34 6.97
CA LEU A 91 -7.98 -6.95 6.64
C LEU A 91 -8.19 -6.65 5.16
N VAL A 92 -7.77 -7.56 4.27
CA VAL A 92 -7.98 -7.41 2.82
C VAL A 92 -9.46 -7.40 2.49
N ASP A 93 -10.22 -8.35 3.03
CA ASP A 93 -11.67 -8.46 2.80
C ASP A 93 -12.42 -7.21 3.30
N SER A 94 -12.06 -6.70 4.49
CA SER A 94 -12.63 -5.45 5.04
C SER A 94 -12.37 -4.25 4.12
N LEU A 95 -11.18 -4.17 3.52
CA LEU A 95 -10.86 -3.10 2.57
C LEU A 95 -11.66 -3.24 1.27
N LEU A 96 -11.71 -4.45 0.69
CA LEU A 96 -12.45 -4.69 -0.54
C LEU A 96 -13.95 -4.46 -0.36
N GLU A 97 -14.52 -4.80 0.81
CA GLU A 97 -15.92 -4.53 1.15
C GLU A 97 -16.21 -3.02 1.17
N ILE A 98 -15.33 -2.21 1.76
CA ILE A 98 -15.47 -0.76 1.76
C ILE A 98 -15.38 -0.20 0.34
N LEU A 99 -14.41 -0.68 -0.46
CA LEU A 99 -14.21 -0.20 -1.83
C LEU A 99 -15.31 -0.66 -2.79
N LEU A 100 -16.02 -1.74 -2.47
CA LEU A 100 -17.12 -2.28 -3.30
C LEU A 100 -18.26 -1.28 -3.44
N ALA A 101 -18.56 -0.51 -2.39
CA ALA A 101 -19.60 0.52 -2.43
C ALA A 101 -19.31 1.60 -3.49
N ASP A 102 -18.03 1.88 -3.75
CA ASP A 102 -17.56 2.93 -4.67
C ASP A 102 -16.74 2.34 -5.83
N ARG A 103 -17.00 1.09 -6.26
CA ARG A 103 -16.19 0.36 -7.25
C ARG A 103 -16.02 1.13 -8.56
N GLU A 104 -17.07 1.81 -9.02
CA GLU A 104 -17.01 2.63 -10.24
C GLU A 104 -16.03 3.81 -10.10
N PHE A 105 -16.04 4.47 -8.93
CA PHE A 105 -15.08 5.52 -8.63
C PHE A 105 -13.64 4.97 -8.56
N VAL A 106 -13.44 3.82 -7.92
CA VAL A 106 -12.11 3.18 -7.84
C VAL A 106 -11.58 2.84 -9.24
N ALA A 107 -12.45 2.41 -10.16
CA ALA A 107 -12.09 2.20 -11.57
C ALA A 107 -11.70 3.50 -12.29
N VAL A 108 -12.37 4.62 -12.00
CA VAL A 108 -11.98 5.95 -12.51
C VAL A 108 -10.62 6.37 -11.95
N ALA A 109 -10.40 6.17 -10.66
CA ALA A 109 -9.13 6.49 -9.99
C ALA A 109 -7.96 5.65 -10.53
N ARG A 110 -8.18 4.37 -10.86
CA ARG A 110 -7.17 3.50 -11.50
C ARG A 110 -6.65 4.10 -12.80
N LYS A 111 -7.54 4.61 -13.67
CA LYS A 111 -7.14 5.26 -14.93
C LYS A 111 -6.24 6.48 -14.72
N LEU A 112 -6.43 7.21 -13.60
CA LEU A 112 -5.55 8.31 -13.23
C LEU A 112 -4.14 7.81 -12.88
N VAL A 113 -4.05 6.74 -12.14
CA VAL A 113 -2.77 6.12 -11.74
C VAL A 113 -2.05 5.54 -12.97
N GLU A 114 -2.74 4.87 -13.87
CA GLU A 114 -2.18 4.33 -15.12
C GLU A 114 -1.56 5.42 -16.00
N ARG A 115 -2.13 6.63 -15.99
CA ARG A 115 -1.59 7.80 -16.73
C ARG A 115 -0.41 8.48 -16.03
N ALA A 116 -0.27 8.29 -14.73
CA ALA A 116 0.78 8.89 -13.92
C ALA A 116 1.41 7.85 -12.98
N PRO A 117 2.11 6.82 -13.52
CA PRO A 117 2.65 5.71 -12.73
C PRO A 117 3.67 6.16 -11.67
N MET A 118 4.24 7.35 -11.80
CA MET A 118 5.10 7.95 -10.78
C MET A 118 4.38 8.19 -9.44
N LEU A 119 3.04 8.24 -9.43
CA LEU A 119 2.26 8.33 -8.20
C LEU A 119 2.33 7.02 -7.37
N LEU A 120 2.73 5.91 -8.00
CA LEU A 120 2.88 4.60 -7.36
C LEU A 120 4.32 4.28 -6.93
N LEU A 121 5.30 5.11 -7.31
CA LEU A 121 6.69 4.88 -6.96
C LEU A 121 7.00 5.51 -5.59
N GLY A 122 7.32 4.67 -4.63
CA GLY A 122 7.81 5.08 -3.33
C GLY A 122 6.84 4.80 -2.17
N ASP A 123 7.22 5.29 -0.98
CA ASP A 123 6.42 5.18 0.25
C ASP A 123 5.20 6.13 0.27
N GLU A 124 4.92 6.81 -0.83
CA GLU A 124 3.88 7.83 -0.96
C GLU A 124 2.49 7.29 -1.35
N LEU A 125 2.34 5.97 -1.53
CA LEU A 125 1.02 5.38 -1.73
C LEU A 125 0.10 5.71 -0.55
N PRO A 126 -1.14 6.20 -0.83
CA PRO A 126 -2.05 6.65 0.21
C PRO A 126 -2.38 5.51 1.19
N GLY A 127 -2.12 5.71 2.47
CA GLY A 127 -2.39 4.70 3.50
C GLY A 127 -1.36 3.56 3.62
N LYS A 128 -0.34 3.48 2.75
CA LYS A 128 0.72 2.46 2.82
C LYS A 128 1.42 2.40 4.18
N PRO A 129 1.78 3.54 4.82
CA PRO A 129 2.36 3.50 6.17
C PRO A 129 1.45 2.83 7.20
N MET A 130 0.14 3.04 7.12
CA MET A 130 -0.83 2.43 8.03
C MET A 130 -0.93 0.92 7.80
N LEU A 131 -1.00 0.46 6.54
CA LEU A 131 -0.97 -0.97 6.20
C LEU A 131 0.32 -1.63 6.66
N LYS A 132 1.46 -0.99 6.39
CA LYS A 132 2.78 -1.48 6.81
C LYS A 132 2.87 -1.66 8.32
N GLU A 133 2.38 -0.70 9.10
CA GLU A 133 2.34 -0.79 10.56
C GLU A 133 1.44 -1.94 11.03
N ALA A 134 0.24 -2.07 10.46
CA ALA A 134 -0.68 -3.16 10.78
C ALA A 134 -0.07 -4.54 10.49
N PHE A 135 0.55 -4.72 9.33
CA PHE A 135 1.22 -5.98 8.99
C PHE A 135 2.44 -6.25 9.87
N LEU A 136 3.22 -5.22 10.23
CA LEU A 136 4.34 -5.36 11.16
C LEU A 136 3.87 -5.85 12.53
N GLN A 137 2.76 -5.33 13.02
CA GLN A 137 2.15 -5.78 14.27
C GLN A 137 1.65 -7.22 14.17
N MET A 138 0.96 -7.60 13.08
CA MET A 138 0.50 -8.97 12.83
C MET A 138 1.66 -9.97 12.80
N LEU A 139 2.74 -9.66 12.08
CA LEU A 139 3.95 -10.49 12.01
C LEU A 139 4.63 -10.63 13.37
N SER A 140 4.71 -9.54 14.14
CA SER A 140 5.32 -9.55 15.48
C SER A 140 4.50 -10.39 16.47
N GLN A 141 3.18 -10.30 16.41
CA GLN A 141 2.28 -11.13 17.24
C GLN A 141 2.38 -12.61 16.84
N ALA A 142 2.43 -12.94 15.56
CA ALA A 142 2.56 -14.31 15.08
C ALA A 142 3.89 -14.95 15.49
N GLU A 143 5.00 -14.19 15.47
CA GLU A 143 6.30 -14.64 15.97
C GLU A 143 6.27 -14.89 17.48
N LEU A 144 5.70 -13.98 18.27
CA LEU A 144 5.56 -14.14 19.72
C LEU A 144 4.68 -15.34 20.08
N ALA A 145 3.65 -15.63 19.28
CA ALA A 145 2.79 -16.80 19.44
C ALA A 145 3.44 -18.12 18.94
N GLY A 146 4.63 -18.07 18.34
CA GLY A 146 5.28 -19.23 17.73
C GLY A 146 4.60 -19.74 16.45
N GLU A 147 3.75 -18.92 15.84
CA GLU A 147 3.04 -19.27 14.61
C GLU A 147 3.97 -19.20 13.38
N ILE A 148 4.94 -18.30 13.40
CA ILE A 148 6.02 -18.18 12.40
C ILE A 148 7.38 -18.21 13.08
N THR A 149 8.43 -18.54 12.33
CA THR A 149 9.82 -18.47 12.83
C THR A 149 10.25 -17.02 13.05
N ALA A 150 11.30 -16.81 13.86
CA ALA A 150 11.91 -15.50 14.04
C ALA A 150 12.30 -14.91 12.67
N CYS A 151 11.84 -13.69 12.39
CA CYS A 151 12.03 -13.05 11.10
C CYS A 151 12.73 -11.69 11.28
N GLY A 152 14.01 -11.64 10.92
CA GLY A 152 14.85 -10.45 11.08
C GLY A 152 14.48 -9.28 10.13
N PHE A 153 13.69 -9.52 9.08
CA PHE A 153 13.34 -8.56 8.05
C PHE A 153 11.82 -8.20 8.04
N LYS A 154 11.13 -8.37 9.18
CA LYS A 154 9.69 -8.02 9.34
C LYS A 154 9.31 -6.65 8.74
N PRO A 155 10.08 -5.55 8.93
CA PRO A 155 9.72 -4.26 8.36
C PRO A 155 9.68 -4.25 6.82
N SER A 156 10.59 -4.98 6.16
CA SER A 156 10.60 -5.12 4.70
C SER A 156 9.45 -6.00 4.23
N MET A 157 9.17 -7.11 4.94
CA MET A 157 8.05 -7.98 4.65
C MET A 157 6.71 -7.23 4.80
N ALA A 158 6.53 -6.47 5.87
CA ALA A 158 5.35 -5.65 6.08
C ALA A 158 5.17 -4.61 4.95
N GLY A 159 6.27 -4.05 4.42
CA GLY A 159 6.25 -3.18 3.25
C GLY A 159 5.77 -3.90 1.99
N LEU A 160 6.30 -5.09 1.71
CA LEU A 160 5.87 -5.92 0.57
C LEU A 160 4.40 -6.35 0.69
N MET A 161 3.93 -6.64 1.91
CA MET A 161 2.52 -6.96 2.15
C MET A 161 1.61 -5.75 1.94
N ALA A 162 2.06 -4.56 2.31
CA ALA A 162 1.35 -3.34 1.98
C ALA A 162 1.26 -3.15 0.45
N ASP A 163 2.34 -3.39 -0.31
CA ASP A 163 2.33 -3.34 -1.77
C ASP A 163 1.42 -4.42 -2.39
N TYR A 164 1.40 -5.62 -1.80
CA TYR A 164 0.52 -6.71 -2.21
C TYR A 164 -0.96 -6.30 -2.15
N VAL A 165 -1.40 -5.56 -1.13
CA VAL A 165 -2.78 -5.07 -1.02
C VAL A 165 -3.18 -4.23 -2.24
N TYR A 166 -2.31 -3.34 -2.72
CA TYR A 166 -2.57 -2.57 -3.96
C TYR A 166 -2.64 -3.47 -5.19
N GLY A 167 -1.81 -4.51 -5.25
CA GLY A 167 -1.89 -5.54 -6.29
C GLY A 167 -3.23 -6.26 -6.29
N VAL A 168 -3.73 -6.65 -5.11
CA VAL A 168 -5.06 -7.26 -4.95
C VAL A 168 -6.17 -6.32 -5.38
N MET A 169 -6.11 -5.04 -4.99
CA MET A 169 -7.08 -4.03 -5.42
C MET A 169 -7.12 -3.89 -6.96
N ALA A 170 -5.94 -3.89 -7.60
CA ALA A 170 -5.84 -3.82 -9.06
C ALA A 170 -6.42 -5.07 -9.74
N TYR A 171 -6.18 -6.24 -9.20
CA TYR A 171 -6.76 -7.50 -9.68
C TYR A 171 -8.28 -7.52 -9.52
N TRP A 172 -8.77 -7.20 -8.32
CA TRP A 172 -10.20 -7.13 -7.99
C TRP A 172 -11.00 -6.21 -8.92
N LEU A 173 -10.42 -5.09 -9.35
CA LEU A 173 -11.06 -4.18 -10.31
C LEU A 173 -11.29 -4.83 -11.69
N SER A 174 -10.50 -5.83 -12.04
CA SER A 174 -10.57 -6.56 -13.29
C SER A 174 -11.26 -7.91 -13.15
N ASP A 175 -11.73 -8.24 -11.95
CA ASP A 175 -12.40 -9.50 -11.64
C ASP A 175 -13.89 -9.40 -11.99
N ASP A 176 -14.32 -10.19 -12.98
CA ASP A 176 -15.71 -10.31 -13.43
C ASP A 176 -16.34 -11.64 -13.00
N SER A 177 -15.66 -12.41 -12.14
CA SER A 177 -16.17 -13.67 -11.62
C SER A 177 -17.35 -13.46 -10.65
N GLU A 178 -18.18 -14.51 -10.47
CA GLU A 178 -19.31 -14.45 -9.55
C GLU A 178 -18.83 -14.16 -8.12
N ALA A 179 -19.38 -13.12 -7.51
CA ALA A 179 -19.02 -12.65 -6.16
C ALA A 179 -17.52 -12.41 -5.95
N PHE A 180 -16.76 -12.08 -7.00
CA PHE A 180 -15.30 -11.88 -6.96
C PHE A 180 -14.54 -13.13 -6.48
N GLY A 181 -15.02 -14.31 -6.87
CA GLY A 181 -14.47 -15.59 -6.46
C GLY A 181 -12.99 -15.77 -6.80
N ASP A 182 -12.56 -15.27 -7.97
CA ASP A 182 -11.16 -15.34 -8.41
C ASP A 182 -10.25 -14.50 -7.51
N THR A 183 -10.70 -13.32 -7.10
CA THR A 183 -9.95 -12.48 -6.14
C THR A 183 -9.85 -13.15 -4.78
N THR A 184 -10.95 -13.71 -4.28
CA THR A 184 -10.97 -14.42 -3.00
C THR A 184 -10.00 -15.60 -3.03
N GLN A 185 -10.01 -16.40 -4.10
CA GLN A 185 -9.10 -17.52 -4.28
C GLN A 185 -7.64 -17.06 -4.39
N LEU A 186 -7.36 -15.99 -5.13
CA LEU A 186 -6.02 -15.40 -5.23
C LEU A 186 -5.48 -15.02 -3.86
N VAL A 187 -6.29 -14.33 -3.05
CA VAL A 187 -5.90 -13.87 -1.71
C VAL A 187 -5.63 -15.07 -0.79
N ASP A 188 -6.54 -16.06 -0.74
CA ASP A 188 -6.37 -17.25 0.09
C ASP A 188 -5.08 -18.02 -0.27
N LEU A 189 -4.89 -18.35 -1.55
CA LEU A 189 -3.73 -19.10 -2.01
C LEU A 189 -2.42 -18.36 -1.79
N SER A 190 -2.36 -17.07 -2.10
CA SER A 190 -1.12 -16.28 -1.97
C SER A 190 -0.74 -16.03 -0.52
N LEU A 191 -1.71 -15.74 0.36
CA LEU A 191 -1.47 -15.62 1.79
C LEU A 191 -1.09 -16.97 2.42
N GLY A 192 -1.70 -18.08 1.97
CA GLY A 192 -1.32 -19.43 2.38
C GLY A 192 0.14 -19.74 2.06
N VAL A 193 0.58 -19.46 0.84
CA VAL A 193 2.00 -19.62 0.44
C VAL A 193 2.92 -18.72 1.26
N LEU A 194 2.54 -17.46 1.50
CA LEU A 194 3.31 -16.52 2.31
C LEU A 194 3.49 -17.07 3.74
N VAL A 195 2.41 -17.46 4.41
CA VAL A 195 2.46 -17.96 5.79
C VAL A 195 3.25 -19.27 5.87
N LEU A 196 3.09 -20.19 4.92
CA LEU A 196 3.88 -21.41 4.85
C LEU A 196 5.37 -21.09 4.73
N THR A 197 5.73 -20.13 3.90
CA THR A 197 7.11 -19.68 3.70
C THR A 197 7.70 -19.08 4.98
N LEU A 198 6.91 -18.26 5.70
CA LEU A 198 7.32 -17.68 6.98
C LEU A 198 7.47 -18.75 8.09
N ARG A 199 6.60 -19.76 8.12
CA ARG A 199 6.68 -20.89 9.07
C ARG A 199 7.90 -21.77 8.82
N SER A 200 8.27 -21.98 7.57
CA SER A 200 9.42 -22.84 7.20
C SER A 200 10.78 -22.23 7.49
N GLY A 201 10.86 -20.92 7.76
CA GLY A 201 12.13 -20.19 7.87
C GLY A 201 12.93 -20.14 6.57
N LEU A 202 12.31 -20.48 5.43
CA LEU A 202 12.96 -20.52 4.12
C LEU A 202 13.55 -19.17 3.73
N VAL A 203 12.85 -18.08 4.04
CA VAL A 203 13.30 -16.72 3.68
C VAL A 203 14.58 -16.36 4.44
N ASP A 204 14.67 -16.67 5.73
CA ASP A 204 15.89 -16.42 6.51
C ASP A 204 17.07 -17.22 5.95
N LYS A 205 16.85 -18.49 5.57
CA LYS A 205 17.87 -19.34 4.93
C LYS A 205 18.34 -18.79 3.59
N LEU A 206 17.42 -18.27 2.77
CA LEU A 206 17.78 -17.64 1.50
C LEU A 206 18.56 -16.33 1.71
N LEU A 207 18.20 -15.53 2.72
CA LEU A 207 18.94 -14.31 3.07
C LEU A 207 20.33 -14.63 3.65
N GLU A 208 20.46 -15.65 4.50
CA GLU A 208 21.75 -16.14 4.98
C GLU A 208 22.65 -16.56 3.82
N LEU A 209 22.10 -17.36 2.88
CA LEU A 209 22.81 -17.80 1.68
C LEU A 209 23.23 -16.61 0.81
N GLY A 210 22.32 -15.69 0.51
CA GLY A 210 22.61 -14.49 -0.27
C GLY A 210 23.69 -13.62 0.39
N GLY A 211 23.59 -13.41 1.70
CA GLY A 211 24.59 -12.68 2.48
C GLY A 211 25.97 -13.38 2.50
N PHE A 212 25.98 -14.72 2.57
CA PHE A 212 27.22 -15.49 2.44
C PHE A 212 27.87 -15.33 1.05
N VAL A 213 27.06 -15.50 -0.02
CA VAL A 213 27.55 -15.34 -1.40
C VAL A 213 28.10 -13.93 -1.62
N LEU A 214 27.37 -12.90 -1.20
CA LEU A 214 27.81 -11.51 -1.35
C LEU A 214 29.13 -11.24 -0.61
N ARG A 215 29.22 -11.66 0.67
CA ARG A 215 30.45 -11.51 1.45
C ARG A 215 31.63 -12.28 0.82
N SER A 216 31.38 -13.49 0.32
CA SER A 216 32.44 -14.30 -0.33
C SER A 216 32.94 -13.66 -1.62
N GLN A 217 32.04 -13.07 -2.42
CA GLN A 217 32.42 -12.35 -3.64
C GLN A 217 33.16 -11.04 -3.34
N LEU A 218 32.71 -10.26 -2.36
CA LEU A 218 33.41 -9.07 -1.91
C LEU A 218 34.80 -9.40 -1.37
N ALA A 219 34.95 -10.47 -0.57
CA ALA A 219 36.22 -10.91 -0.06
C ALA A 219 37.19 -11.31 -1.20
N ARG A 220 36.71 -12.02 -2.24
CA ARG A 220 37.49 -12.35 -3.44
C ARG A 220 37.93 -11.11 -4.21
N LEU A 221 37.04 -10.11 -4.38
CA LEU A 221 37.39 -8.85 -5.04
C LEU A 221 38.44 -8.04 -4.25
N MET A 222 38.36 -8.05 -2.93
CA MET A 222 39.35 -7.38 -2.07
C MET A 222 40.69 -8.14 -2.04
N HIS A 223 40.70 -9.48 -2.13
CA HIS A 223 41.94 -10.28 -2.12
C HIS A 223 42.72 -10.21 -3.45
N ASN A 224 42.01 -10.04 -4.57
CA ASN A 224 42.62 -9.94 -5.89
C ASN A 224 43.14 -8.55 -6.24
N GLY A 225 43.32 -7.65 -5.27
CA GLY A 225 44.07 -6.38 -5.33
C GLY A 225 43.84 -5.42 -6.51
N THR A 226 43.39 -5.95 -7.62
CA THR A 226 43.13 -5.22 -8.89
C THR A 226 41.68 -4.77 -9.03
N GLY A 227 40.71 -5.50 -8.46
CA GLY A 227 39.27 -5.23 -8.68
C GLY A 227 38.77 -3.93 -8.06
N LEU A 228 39.32 -3.52 -6.91
CA LEU A 228 38.90 -2.26 -6.28
C LEU A 228 39.42 -1.03 -7.03
N MET A 229 40.68 -1.13 -7.54
CA MET A 229 41.30 -0.07 -8.34
C MET A 229 40.59 0.06 -9.72
N ASP A 230 40.21 -1.07 -10.34
CA ASP A 230 39.47 -1.06 -11.60
C ASP A 230 38.04 -0.49 -11.43
N LEU A 231 37.33 -0.80 -10.34
CA LEU A 231 36.03 -0.20 -10.01
C LEU A 231 36.13 1.30 -9.74
N LEU A 232 37.16 1.73 -9.01
CA LEU A 232 37.41 3.17 -8.76
C LEU A 232 37.79 3.90 -10.07
N GLN A 233 38.55 3.27 -10.95
CA GLN A 233 38.87 3.84 -12.28
C GLN A 233 37.65 3.90 -13.18
N MET A 234 36.78 2.89 -13.19
CA MET A 234 35.51 2.90 -13.94
C MET A 234 34.56 3.98 -13.41
N ALA A 235 34.40 4.10 -12.09
CA ALA A 235 33.59 5.16 -11.47
C ALA A 235 34.11 6.56 -11.83
N ARG A 236 35.46 6.76 -11.80
CA ARG A 236 36.09 8.02 -12.15
C ARG A 236 35.89 8.37 -13.63
N ARG A 237 36.03 7.41 -14.53
CA ARG A 237 35.79 7.59 -15.98
C ARG A 237 34.31 7.89 -16.28
N GLY A 238 33.39 7.28 -15.54
CA GLY A 238 31.95 7.56 -15.64
C GLY A 238 31.59 8.99 -15.21
N LEU A 239 32.22 9.50 -14.15
CA LEU A 239 32.05 10.88 -13.69
C LEU A 239 32.67 11.91 -14.64
N GLU A 240 33.83 11.62 -15.24
CA GLU A 240 34.48 12.48 -16.23
C GLU A 240 33.71 12.52 -17.57
N ALA A 241 33.02 11.44 -17.94
CA ALA A 241 32.17 11.38 -19.12
C ALA A 241 30.82 12.11 -18.93
N ALA A 242 30.31 12.22 -17.70
CA ALA A 242 29.09 12.95 -17.37
C ALA A 242 29.29 14.47 -17.22
N GLN A 243 30.52 14.95 -17.22
CA GLN A 243 30.89 16.37 -17.15
C GLN A 243 31.27 16.99 -18.53
N ARG A 244 31.19 16.22 -19.61
CA ARG A 244 31.36 16.68 -21.00
C ARG A 244 30.00 16.64 -21.74
#